data_24a1c06849a9cc57ab3db83b01c154ba
#
_entry.id   24a1c06849a9cc57ab3db83b01c154ba
#
_cell.length_a   1.000
_cell.length_b   1.000
_cell.length_c   1.000
_cell.angle_alpha   90.00
_cell.angle_beta   90.00
_cell.angle_gamma   90.00
#
_symmetry.space_group_name_H-M   'P 1'
#
loop_
_entity.id
_entity.type
_entity.pdbx_description
1 polymer ?
#
loop_
_entity_poly.entity_id
_entity_poly.type
_entity_poly.pdbx_seq_one_letter_code
_entity_poly.pdbx_strand_id
1 'polypeptide(L)'
;WALSNVFDGLPADGGAPTLVEIPDLTGSEQAQALNDLQSLGFIVGIENAADSSVPAGFVITTQPPADTITNPDTLVTIIVSVGPEAFPIPYVVDLEVARGVYVIKESGFQVGQQLEINDDNIPRGFIISQNPIAGTKMSPDSTVDLVISAGPSLIEISDLSRKSIVDAIQILETLGFEYEFIEEYSEDVSVGLVSHTIPRAGELVTIDQIIQVIVSIGLKVEVPNLIGFTYQEASNILQEIGLLPSASGDTGGRVSEQSPR
;
A
#
# COMPACT_ATOMS: atom_id res chain seq x y z
N TRP A 1 -89.50 -32.42 -53.29
CA TRP A 1 -88.66 -33.55 -52.92
C TRP A 1 -87.54 -33.17 -52.01
N ALA A 2 -87.53 -33.81 -50.90
CA ALA A 2 -86.79 -33.63 -49.71
C ALA A 2 -85.27 -33.50 -49.90
N LEU A 3 -84.64 -32.56 -49.21
CA LEU A 3 -83.33 -32.70 -48.66
C LEU A 3 -83.44 -32.26 -47.18
N SER A 4 -83.85 -33.30 -46.38
CA SER A 4 -83.73 -33.25 -44.95
C SER A 4 -82.39 -33.93 -44.58
N ASN A 5 -81.69 -33.31 -43.59
CA ASN A 5 -80.76 -34.00 -42.69
C ASN A 5 -79.39 -34.46 -43.23
N VAL A 6 -78.39 -33.56 -43.25
CA VAL A 6 -77.00 -33.93 -42.94
C VAL A 6 -76.36 -32.83 -42.11
N PHE A 7 -76.86 -32.58 -40.93
CA PHE A 7 -76.14 -31.84 -39.89
C PHE A 7 -76.55 -32.34 -38.51
N ASP A 8 -76.36 -33.66 -38.35
CA ASP A 8 -76.42 -34.24 -37.01
C ASP A 8 -75.04 -34.82 -36.72
N GLY A 9 -74.27 -34.19 -35.82
CA GLY A 9 -73.03 -34.80 -35.37
C GLY A 9 -71.84 -33.91 -35.26
N LEU A 10 -72.00 -32.58 -35.00
CA LEU A 10 -70.91 -31.81 -34.41
C LEU A 10 -71.13 -31.78 -32.90
N PRO A 11 -70.16 -32.28 -32.09
CA PRO A 11 -70.26 -32.03 -30.66
C PRO A 11 -70.24 -30.50 -30.40
N ALA A 12 -71.35 -30.00 -29.88
CA ALA A 12 -71.40 -28.67 -29.30
C ALA A 12 -70.63 -28.64 -27.99
N ASP A 13 -69.32 -28.61 -28.09
CA ASP A 13 -68.46 -28.38 -26.96
C ASP A 13 -67.27 -27.52 -27.38
N GLY A 14 -67.56 -26.47 -28.12
CA GLY A 14 -66.68 -25.31 -28.23
C GLY A 14 -66.91 -24.39 -27.03
N GLY A 15 -66.55 -24.86 -25.84
CA GLY A 15 -66.42 -23.94 -24.70
C GLY A 15 -65.52 -22.79 -25.13
N ALA A 16 -66.01 -21.57 -25.10
CA ALA A 16 -65.17 -20.42 -25.33
C ALA A 16 -63.90 -20.57 -24.42
N PRO A 17 -62.70 -20.38 -24.96
CA PRO A 17 -61.48 -20.55 -24.13
C PRO A 17 -61.66 -19.69 -22.90
N THR A 18 -61.55 -20.33 -21.72
CA THR A 18 -61.63 -19.60 -20.44
C THR A 18 -60.36 -18.77 -20.36
N LEU A 19 -60.44 -17.50 -20.68
CA LEU A 19 -59.34 -16.56 -20.58
C LEU A 19 -58.98 -16.37 -19.12
N VAL A 20 -57.67 -16.29 -18.84
CA VAL A 20 -57.07 -16.15 -17.52
C VAL A 20 -56.26 -14.85 -17.47
N GLU A 21 -56.40 -14.14 -16.41
CA GLU A 21 -55.65 -12.92 -16.16
C GLU A 21 -54.29 -13.24 -15.52
N ILE A 22 -53.21 -12.56 -16.00
CA ILE A 22 -51.90 -12.69 -15.44
C ILE A 22 -51.83 -11.85 -14.15
N PRO A 23 -51.58 -12.44 -12.98
CA PRO A 23 -51.53 -11.70 -11.73
C PRO A 23 -50.32 -10.79 -11.66
N ASP A 24 -50.41 -9.70 -10.85
CA ASP A 24 -49.23 -8.91 -10.52
C ASP A 24 -48.35 -9.69 -9.55
N LEU A 25 -47.16 -10.12 -10.05
CA LEU A 25 -46.14 -10.86 -9.33
C LEU A 25 -44.92 -10.01 -9.00
N THR A 26 -44.94 -8.72 -9.24
CA THR A 26 -43.84 -7.81 -8.95
C THR A 26 -43.46 -7.89 -7.47
N GLY A 27 -42.18 -8.11 -7.19
CA GLY A 27 -41.68 -8.22 -5.83
C GLY A 27 -41.97 -9.58 -5.15
N SER A 28 -42.54 -10.57 -5.85
CA SER A 28 -42.67 -11.94 -5.34
C SER A 28 -41.38 -12.73 -5.51
N GLU A 29 -41.14 -13.74 -4.68
CA GLU A 29 -40.04 -14.68 -4.90
C GLU A 29 -40.26 -15.49 -6.17
N GLN A 30 -39.18 -15.75 -6.90
CA GLN A 30 -39.21 -16.51 -8.16
C GLN A 30 -39.98 -17.84 -8.03
N ALA A 31 -39.75 -18.62 -6.96
CA ALA A 31 -40.39 -19.90 -6.76
C ALA A 31 -41.89 -19.81 -6.57
N GLN A 32 -42.35 -18.76 -5.86
CA GLN A 32 -43.77 -18.49 -5.65
C GLN A 32 -44.42 -18.04 -6.95
N ALA A 33 -43.85 -17.12 -7.67
CA ALA A 33 -44.34 -16.62 -8.94
C ALA A 33 -44.50 -17.77 -9.99
N LEU A 34 -43.53 -18.68 -10.01
CA LEU A 34 -43.57 -19.88 -10.86
C LEU A 34 -44.78 -20.75 -10.53
N ASN A 35 -45.00 -21.06 -9.25
CA ASN A 35 -46.12 -21.86 -8.79
C ASN A 35 -47.47 -21.20 -9.10
N ASP A 36 -47.59 -19.89 -8.87
CA ASP A 36 -48.80 -19.15 -9.08
C ASP A 36 -49.22 -19.16 -10.57
N LEU A 37 -48.31 -18.90 -11.49
CA LEU A 37 -48.57 -18.93 -12.93
C LEU A 37 -48.87 -20.36 -13.43
N GLN A 38 -48.13 -21.37 -12.96
CA GLN A 38 -48.40 -22.77 -13.32
C GLN A 38 -49.77 -23.23 -12.84
N SER A 39 -50.21 -22.82 -11.66
CA SER A 39 -51.53 -23.16 -11.13
C SER A 39 -52.66 -22.59 -11.96
N LEU A 40 -52.43 -21.47 -12.66
CA LEU A 40 -53.32 -20.79 -13.57
C LEU A 40 -53.32 -21.41 -15.01
N GLY A 41 -52.41 -22.39 -15.23
CA GLY A 41 -52.28 -23.09 -16.51
C GLY A 41 -51.33 -22.44 -17.50
N PHE A 42 -50.55 -21.46 -17.10
CA PHE A 42 -49.56 -20.81 -17.99
C PHE A 42 -48.32 -21.66 -18.16
N ILE A 43 -47.65 -21.52 -19.29
CA ILE A 43 -46.29 -22.02 -19.52
C ILE A 43 -45.34 -20.93 -19.04
N VAL A 44 -44.41 -21.24 -18.12
CA VAL A 44 -43.55 -20.24 -17.52
C VAL A 44 -42.13 -20.26 -18.06
N GLY A 45 -41.67 -19.15 -18.62
CA GLY A 45 -40.29 -18.86 -18.91
C GLY A 45 -39.63 -18.04 -17.79
N ILE A 46 -38.30 -18.13 -17.67
CA ILE A 46 -37.53 -17.33 -16.72
C ILE A 46 -36.44 -16.60 -17.48
N GLU A 47 -36.35 -15.31 -17.27
CA GLU A 47 -35.28 -14.45 -17.77
C GLU A 47 -34.68 -13.68 -16.58
N ASN A 48 -33.37 -13.51 -16.57
CA ASN A 48 -32.68 -12.78 -15.52
C ASN A 48 -32.29 -11.39 -16.02
N ALA A 49 -32.53 -10.36 -15.19
CA ALA A 49 -32.12 -8.99 -15.46
C ALA A 49 -31.54 -8.34 -14.21
N ALA A 50 -30.59 -7.43 -14.41
CA ALA A 50 -30.09 -6.60 -13.32
C ALA A 50 -31.13 -5.54 -12.95
N ASP A 51 -31.36 -5.33 -11.66
CA ASP A 51 -32.22 -4.28 -11.14
C ASP A 51 -31.68 -3.79 -9.79
N SER A 52 -31.59 -2.46 -9.62
CA SER A 52 -31.03 -1.85 -8.41
C SER A 52 -32.05 -1.71 -7.26
N SER A 53 -33.34 -1.83 -7.59
CA SER A 53 -34.47 -1.63 -6.65
C SER A 53 -35.09 -2.95 -6.19
N VAL A 54 -35.00 -3.99 -7.03
CA VAL A 54 -35.54 -5.32 -6.71
C VAL A 54 -34.41 -6.23 -6.26
N PRO A 55 -34.50 -6.84 -5.05
CA PRO A 55 -33.48 -7.79 -4.58
C PRO A 55 -33.30 -9.00 -5.50
N ALA A 56 -32.10 -9.58 -5.52
CA ALA A 56 -31.83 -10.78 -6.30
C ALA A 56 -32.76 -11.94 -5.91
N GLY A 57 -33.32 -12.66 -6.91
CA GLY A 57 -34.26 -13.74 -6.71
C GLY A 57 -35.73 -13.33 -6.69
N PHE A 58 -36.04 -12.05 -6.80
CA PHE A 58 -37.39 -11.52 -6.84
C PHE A 58 -37.79 -11.08 -8.24
N VAL A 59 -39.07 -11.13 -8.54
CA VAL A 59 -39.64 -10.79 -9.86
C VAL A 59 -39.65 -9.27 -10.05
N ILE A 60 -39.07 -8.82 -11.16
CA ILE A 60 -39.14 -7.44 -11.60
C ILE A 60 -40.46 -7.17 -12.29
N THR A 61 -40.82 -8.04 -13.26
CA THR A 61 -42.03 -7.93 -14.06
C THR A 61 -42.33 -9.23 -14.80
N THR A 62 -43.47 -9.30 -15.46
CA THR A 62 -43.80 -10.42 -16.34
C THR A 62 -43.95 -9.96 -17.78
N GLN A 63 -43.80 -10.89 -18.73
CA GLN A 63 -44.08 -10.65 -20.15
C GLN A 63 -44.87 -11.81 -20.72
N PRO A 64 -46.16 -11.61 -21.10
CA PRO A 64 -46.92 -10.33 -21.07
C PRO A 64 -47.05 -9.72 -19.66
N PRO A 65 -47.31 -8.40 -19.54
CA PRO A 65 -47.39 -7.72 -18.24
C PRO A 65 -48.61 -8.20 -17.42
N ALA A 66 -48.58 -7.93 -16.10
CA ALA A 66 -49.73 -8.12 -15.21
C ALA A 66 -51.01 -7.52 -15.78
N ASP A 67 -52.16 -8.03 -15.35
CA ASP A 67 -53.51 -7.65 -15.78
C ASP A 67 -53.81 -7.98 -17.26
N THR A 68 -52.89 -8.63 -17.97
CA THR A 68 -53.13 -9.13 -19.34
C THR A 68 -54.05 -10.35 -19.28
N ILE A 69 -55.15 -10.33 -20.00
CA ILE A 69 -56.10 -11.45 -20.12
C ILE A 69 -55.72 -12.25 -21.37
N THR A 70 -55.34 -13.53 -21.17
CA THR A 70 -54.90 -14.40 -22.28
C THR A 70 -55.35 -15.85 -22.10
N ASN A 71 -55.06 -16.71 -23.08
CA ASN A 71 -55.42 -18.14 -23.01
C ASN A 71 -54.49 -18.88 -21.98
N PRO A 72 -55.01 -19.91 -21.32
CA PRO A 72 -54.16 -20.94 -20.71
C PRO A 72 -53.17 -21.45 -21.77
N ASP A 73 -52.07 -22.05 -21.35
CA ASP A 73 -50.95 -22.50 -22.20
C ASP A 73 -50.13 -21.37 -22.87
N THR A 74 -50.47 -20.09 -22.61
CA THR A 74 -49.64 -18.95 -23.06
C THR A 74 -48.30 -18.95 -22.32
N LEU A 75 -47.23 -18.71 -23.06
CA LEU A 75 -45.91 -18.52 -22.43
C LEU A 75 -45.88 -17.15 -21.70
N VAL A 76 -45.71 -17.21 -20.39
CA VAL A 76 -45.48 -16.03 -19.55
C VAL A 76 -44.06 -16.06 -19.02
N THR A 77 -43.25 -15.15 -19.43
CA THR A 77 -41.86 -15.03 -18.95
C THR A 77 -41.82 -14.15 -17.70
N ILE A 78 -41.33 -14.68 -16.60
CA ILE A 78 -40.99 -13.89 -15.40
C ILE A 78 -39.58 -13.35 -15.56
N ILE A 79 -39.42 -12.03 -15.39
CA ILE A 79 -38.12 -11.36 -15.37
C ILE A 79 -37.69 -11.26 -13.93
N VAL A 80 -36.62 -11.98 -13.56
CA VAL A 80 -36.14 -12.09 -12.18
C VAL A 80 -34.89 -11.26 -12.00
N SER A 81 -34.85 -10.48 -10.94
CA SER A 81 -33.70 -9.68 -10.57
C SER A 81 -32.51 -10.56 -10.19
N VAL A 82 -31.33 -10.21 -10.71
CA VAL A 82 -30.04 -10.71 -10.21
C VAL A 82 -29.36 -9.71 -9.27
N GLY A 83 -30.10 -8.67 -8.88
CA GLY A 83 -29.58 -7.53 -8.11
C GLY A 83 -28.96 -6.47 -8.99
N PRO A 84 -28.30 -5.47 -8.40
CA PRO A 84 -27.67 -4.40 -9.15
C PRO A 84 -26.57 -4.92 -10.09
N GLU A 85 -26.38 -4.25 -11.21
CA GLU A 85 -25.27 -4.53 -12.11
C GLU A 85 -23.95 -4.38 -11.34
N ALA A 86 -23.02 -5.32 -11.55
CA ALA A 86 -21.76 -5.35 -10.84
C ALA A 86 -20.58 -5.41 -11.81
N PHE A 87 -19.59 -4.51 -11.59
CA PHE A 87 -18.39 -4.36 -12.39
C PHE A 87 -17.15 -4.83 -11.61
N PRO A 88 -16.10 -5.30 -12.30
CA PRO A 88 -14.87 -5.70 -11.64
C PRO A 88 -14.09 -4.45 -11.17
N ILE A 89 -13.63 -4.47 -9.92
CA ILE A 89 -12.72 -3.45 -9.39
C ILE A 89 -11.42 -3.46 -10.18
N PRO A 90 -10.90 -2.30 -10.61
CA PRO A 90 -9.64 -2.19 -11.33
C PRO A 90 -8.44 -2.53 -10.43
N TYR A 91 -7.34 -2.96 -11.05
CA TYR A 91 -6.05 -3.11 -10.36
C TYR A 91 -5.34 -1.76 -10.28
N VAL A 92 -5.02 -1.32 -9.07
CA VAL A 92 -4.35 -0.03 -8.83
C VAL A 92 -3.11 -0.15 -7.92
N VAL A 93 -2.76 -1.36 -7.48
CA VAL A 93 -1.52 -1.60 -6.72
C VAL A 93 -0.31 -1.25 -7.58
N ASP A 94 0.76 -0.78 -6.98
CA ASP A 94 1.99 -0.28 -7.61
C ASP A 94 1.84 1.00 -8.47
N LEU A 95 0.65 1.62 -8.47
CA LEU A 95 0.46 2.93 -9.11
C LEU A 95 0.70 4.06 -8.10
N GLU A 96 1.13 5.22 -8.61
CA GLU A 96 1.02 6.46 -7.83
C GLU A 96 -0.45 6.71 -7.42
N VAL A 97 -0.66 7.18 -6.19
CA VAL A 97 -2.00 7.44 -5.63
C VAL A 97 -2.88 8.25 -6.58
N ALA A 98 -2.35 9.33 -7.17
CA ALA A 98 -3.11 10.17 -8.10
C ALA A 98 -3.61 9.38 -9.31
N ARG A 99 -2.78 8.49 -9.85
CA ARG A 99 -3.14 7.62 -10.97
C ARG A 99 -4.15 6.56 -10.56
N GLY A 100 -3.95 5.91 -9.40
CA GLY A 100 -4.88 4.91 -8.87
C GLY A 100 -6.27 5.49 -8.60
N VAL A 101 -6.34 6.65 -7.95
CA VAL A 101 -7.60 7.39 -7.72
C VAL A 101 -8.32 7.70 -9.03
N TYR A 102 -7.59 8.14 -10.05
CA TYR A 102 -8.16 8.40 -11.36
C TYR A 102 -8.76 7.12 -11.97
N VAL A 103 -8.03 6.01 -11.94
CA VAL A 103 -8.48 4.72 -12.50
C VAL A 103 -9.73 4.20 -11.78
N ILE A 104 -9.79 4.30 -10.45
CA ILE A 104 -10.95 3.89 -9.64
C ILE A 104 -12.18 4.69 -10.05
N LYS A 105 -12.07 6.02 -10.15
CA LYS A 105 -13.18 6.90 -10.50
C LYS A 105 -13.68 6.70 -11.93
N GLU A 106 -12.76 6.56 -12.90
CA GLU A 106 -13.12 6.26 -14.29
C GLU A 106 -13.82 4.90 -14.46
N SER A 107 -13.56 3.96 -13.54
CA SER A 107 -14.22 2.65 -13.50
C SER A 107 -15.58 2.67 -12.80
N GLY A 108 -16.08 3.84 -12.37
CA GLY A 108 -17.38 4.00 -11.73
C GLY A 108 -17.40 3.68 -10.23
N PHE A 109 -16.23 3.64 -9.58
CA PHE A 109 -16.09 3.41 -8.14
C PHE A 109 -15.66 4.67 -7.39
N GLN A 110 -15.83 4.66 -6.08
CA GLN A 110 -15.38 5.73 -5.21
C GLN A 110 -14.12 5.29 -4.44
N VAL A 111 -13.27 6.26 -4.11
CA VAL A 111 -12.14 6.01 -3.22
C VAL A 111 -12.63 6.09 -1.79
N GLY A 112 -12.41 5.03 -1.02
CA GLY A 112 -12.74 4.93 0.39
C GLY A 112 -11.63 5.49 1.28
N GLN A 113 -11.28 4.74 2.33
CA GLN A 113 -10.22 5.13 3.25
C GLN A 113 -8.85 5.04 2.58
N GLN A 114 -7.98 5.99 2.91
CA GLN A 114 -6.58 6.00 2.50
C GLN A 114 -5.73 5.95 3.77
N LEU A 115 -5.01 4.86 3.94
CA LEU A 115 -4.13 4.64 5.08
C LEU A 115 -2.68 4.72 4.61
N GLU A 116 -1.90 5.62 5.20
CA GLU A 116 -0.45 5.67 4.95
C GLU A 116 0.28 4.82 5.98
N ILE A 117 1.18 3.96 5.50
CA ILE A 117 2.08 3.15 6.33
C ILE A 117 3.50 3.21 5.76
N ASN A 118 4.50 3.05 6.64
CA ASN A 118 5.88 2.92 6.17
C ASN A 118 6.08 1.60 5.43
N ASP A 119 6.87 1.66 4.36
CA ASP A 119 7.29 0.51 3.58
C ASP A 119 8.70 0.77 3.02
N ASP A 120 9.62 -0.14 3.30
CA ASP A 120 11.05 0.03 2.93
C ASP A 120 11.32 -0.24 1.45
N ASN A 121 10.39 -0.90 0.74
CA ASN A 121 10.56 -1.32 -0.64
C ASN A 121 9.74 -0.48 -1.63
N ILE A 122 8.58 0.02 -1.17
CA ILE A 122 7.66 0.77 -2.03
C ILE A 122 7.87 2.28 -1.82
N PRO A 123 8.16 3.05 -2.86
CA PRO A 123 8.39 4.48 -2.75
C PRO A 123 7.17 5.22 -2.17
N ARG A 124 7.43 6.31 -1.47
CA ARG A 124 6.38 7.16 -0.92
C ARG A 124 5.39 7.61 -1.99
N GLY A 125 4.10 7.52 -1.69
CA GLY A 125 3.02 7.95 -2.57
C GLY A 125 2.55 6.89 -3.56
N PHE A 126 3.06 5.65 -3.47
CA PHE A 126 2.58 4.51 -4.25
C PHE A 126 1.62 3.65 -3.44
N ILE A 127 0.69 2.99 -4.13
CA ILE A 127 -0.32 2.13 -3.52
C ILE A 127 0.28 0.77 -3.23
N ILE A 128 0.31 0.39 -1.94
CA ILE A 128 0.77 -0.92 -1.45
C ILE A 128 -0.30 -1.99 -1.67
N SER A 129 -1.54 -1.66 -1.33
CA SER A 129 -2.66 -2.58 -1.45
C SER A 129 -3.99 -1.86 -1.61
N GLN A 130 -4.98 -2.58 -2.08
CA GLN A 130 -6.35 -2.11 -2.22
C GLN A 130 -7.34 -3.12 -1.62
N ASN A 131 -8.46 -2.62 -1.13
CA ASN A 131 -9.56 -3.43 -0.64
C ASN A 131 -10.91 -2.82 -1.08
N PRO A 132 -11.78 -3.58 -1.80
CA PRO A 132 -11.61 -4.95 -2.23
C PRO A 132 -10.49 -5.17 -3.26
N ILE A 133 -10.05 -6.44 -3.39
CA ILE A 133 -9.01 -6.80 -4.37
C ILE A 133 -9.51 -6.63 -5.80
N ALA A 134 -8.58 -6.39 -6.73
CA ALA A 134 -8.89 -6.27 -8.15
C ALA A 134 -9.66 -7.48 -8.69
N GLY A 135 -10.60 -7.25 -9.60
CA GLY A 135 -11.47 -8.27 -10.18
C GLY A 135 -12.69 -8.65 -9.33
N THR A 136 -12.76 -8.21 -8.07
CA THR A 136 -13.98 -8.36 -7.26
C THR A 136 -15.12 -7.59 -7.92
N LYS A 137 -16.26 -8.25 -8.14
CA LYS A 137 -17.44 -7.58 -8.71
C LYS A 137 -18.20 -6.82 -7.64
N MET A 138 -18.38 -5.54 -7.86
CA MET A 138 -19.10 -4.63 -6.96
C MET A 138 -20.06 -3.73 -7.74
N SER A 139 -21.10 -3.27 -7.06
CA SER A 139 -22.04 -2.29 -7.64
C SER A 139 -21.34 -0.96 -7.92
N PRO A 140 -21.81 -0.19 -8.90
CA PRO A 140 -21.38 1.21 -9.08
C PRO A 140 -21.39 1.99 -7.77
N ASP A 141 -20.52 2.98 -7.66
CA ASP A 141 -20.33 3.82 -6.48
C ASP A 141 -19.82 3.12 -5.21
N SER A 142 -19.52 1.79 -5.29
CA SER A 142 -18.86 1.11 -4.18
C SER A 142 -17.48 1.70 -3.92
N THR A 143 -17.05 1.68 -2.65
CA THR A 143 -15.77 2.25 -2.23
C THR A 143 -14.63 1.25 -2.35
N VAL A 144 -13.45 1.76 -2.72
CA VAL A 144 -12.18 1.02 -2.73
C VAL A 144 -11.22 1.71 -1.77
N ASP A 145 -10.86 1.02 -0.70
CA ASP A 145 -9.87 1.49 0.28
C ASP A 145 -8.46 1.24 -0.24
N LEU A 146 -7.54 2.13 0.09
CA LEU A 146 -6.16 2.10 -0.35
C LEU A 146 -5.21 2.14 0.84
N VAL A 147 -4.17 1.32 0.79
CA VAL A 147 -2.99 1.44 1.64
C VAL A 147 -1.87 2.03 0.80
N ILE A 148 -1.27 3.10 1.28
CA ILE A 148 -0.33 3.94 0.56
C ILE A 148 1.01 3.91 1.29
N SER A 149 2.10 3.84 0.55
CA SER A 149 3.44 3.93 1.14
C SER A 149 3.74 5.36 1.59
N ALA A 150 4.13 5.49 2.86
CA ALA A 150 4.77 6.69 3.41
C ALA A 150 6.29 6.73 3.13
N GLY A 151 6.82 5.73 2.41
CA GLY A 151 8.24 5.46 2.25
C GLY A 151 8.85 4.75 3.46
N PRO A 152 10.17 4.57 3.49
CA PRO A 152 10.84 3.88 4.58
C PRO A 152 10.68 4.57 5.92
N SER A 153 10.79 3.78 6.99
CA SER A 153 10.83 4.33 8.34
C SER A 153 12.14 5.11 8.53
N LEU A 154 12.04 6.36 9.01
CA LEU A 154 13.19 7.20 9.28
C LEU A 154 13.45 7.25 10.78
N ILE A 155 14.74 7.15 11.15
CA ILE A 155 15.23 7.20 12.52
C ILE A 155 16.15 8.42 12.66
N GLU A 156 15.94 9.20 13.71
CA GLU A 156 16.79 10.35 14.00
C GLU A 156 18.12 9.90 14.62
N ILE A 157 19.23 10.42 14.08
CA ILE A 157 20.57 10.17 14.64
C ILE A 157 20.71 10.93 15.96
N SER A 158 20.93 10.17 17.04
CA SER A 158 21.18 10.74 18.35
C SER A 158 22.50 11.53 18.40
N ASP A 159 22.57 12.57 19.22
CA ASP A 159 23.83 13.29 19.47
C ASP A 159 24.79 12.40 20.26
N LEU A 160 25.85 12.00 19.57
CA LEU A 160 26.96 11.19 20.13
C LEU A 160 28.19 12.05 20.47
N SER A 161 28.16 13.36 20.20
CA SER A 161 29.32 14.23 20.43
C SER A 161 29.79 14.18 21.89
N ARG A 162 31.10 14.13 22.07
CA ARG A 162 31.79 14.02 23.36
C ARG A 162 31.46 12.77 24.20
N LYS A 163 30.73 11.80 23.67
CA LYS A 163 30.54 10.49 24.31
C LYS A 163 31.77 9.60 24.10
N SER A 164 31.93 8.62 25.00
CA SER A 164 32.92 7.57 24.79
C SER A 164 32.51 6.67 23.61
N ILE A 165 33.51 6.00 23.02
CA ILE A 165 33.26 5.00 21.96
C ILE A 165 32.29 3.92 22.45
N VAL A 166 32.41 3.47 23.71
CA VAL A 166 31.54 2.44 24.27
C VAL A 166 30.09 2.90 24.37
N ASP A 167 29.85 4.14 24.83
CA ASP A 167 28.50 4.71 24.90
C ASP A 167 27.90 4.91 23.50
N ALA A 168 28.72 5.35 22.54
CA ALA A 168 28.28 5.51 21.16
C ALA A 168 27.85 4.19 20.53
N ILE A 169 28.65 3.12 20.71
CA ILE A 169 28.31 1.75 20.27
C ILE A 169 26.97 1.33 20.85
N GLN A 170 26.80 1.44 22.17
CA GLN A 170 25.58 1.01 22.84
C GLN A 170 24.33 1.73 22.31
N ILE A 171 24.43 3.03 22.02
CA ILE A 171 23.33 3.81 21.48
C ILE A 171 23.01 3.36 20.05
N LEU A 172 24.01 3.22 19.17
CA LEU A 172 23.81 2.84 17.78
C LEU A 172 23.26 1.41 17.67
N GLU A 173 23.78 0.46 18.45
CA GLU A 173 23.26 -0.91 18.51
C GLU A 173 21.81 -0.97 19.02
N THR A 174 21.46 -0.13 20.01
CA THR A 174 20.08 -0.03 20.52
C THR A 174 19.12 0.49 19.45
N LEU A 175 19.58 1.40 18.59
CA LEU A 175 18.81 1.94 17.47
C LEU A 175 18.84 1.00 16.25
N GLY A 176 19.72 0.00 16.22
CA GLY A 176 19.86 -0.99 15.16
C GLY A 176 20.71 -0.53 13.97
N PHE A 177 21.48 0.56 14.11
CA PHE A 177 22.35 1.05 13.04
C PHE A 177 23.64 0.23 12.90
N GLU A 178 24.09 0.06 11.66
CA GLU A 178 25.47 -0.29 11.35
C GLU A 178 26.34 0.96 11.45
N TYR A 179 27.59 0.79 11.89
CA TYR A 179 28.51 1.91 12.10
C TYR A 179 29.95 1.54 11.75
N GLU A 180 30.75 2.57 11.44
CA GLU A 180 32.20 2.48 11.28
C GLU A 180 32.89 3.65 12.02
N PHE A 181 34.11 3.41 12.53
CA PHE A 181 34.91 4.41 13.21
C PHE A 181 35.95 5.01 12.28
N ILE A 182 36.05 6.35 12.29
CA ILE A 182 37.06 7.11 11.57
C ILE A 182 37.78 8.01 12.56
N GLU A 183 39.10 7.94 12.56
CA GLU A 183 39.93 8.79 13.40
C GLU A 183 40.22 10.14 12.73
N GLU A 184 40.05 11.24 13.48
CA GLU A 184 40.32 12.59 12.98
C GLU A 184 40.96 13.43 14.07
N TYR A 185 41.88 14.35 13.69
CA TYR A 185 42.40 15.34 14.60
C TYR A 185 41.34 16.34 14.99
N SER A 186 41.28 16.71 16.30
CA SER A 186 40.35 17.70 16.80
C SER A 186 41.00 18.56 17.88
N GLU A 187 40.82 19.87 17.80
CA GLU A 187 41.28 20.81 18.80
C GLU A 187 40.28 20.93 19.98
N ASP A 188 39.02 20.65 19.71
CA ASP A 188 37.88 20.88 20.62
C ASP A 188 37.43 19.65 21.40
N VAL A 189 37.83 18.47 20.94
CA VAL A 189 37.38 17.18 21.51
C VAL A 189 38.58 16.36 21.99
N SER A 190 38.50 15.91 23.23
CA SER A 190 39.55 15.09 23.85
C SER A 190 39.74 13.77 23.12
N VAL A 191 40.96 13.24 23.15
CA VAL A 191 41.34 11.94 22.57
C VAL A 191 40.41 10.84 23.06
N GLY A 192 39.92 10.00 22.14
CA GLY A 192 39.09 8.83 22.41
C GLY A 192 37.60 9.17 22.57
N LEU A 193 37.21 10.44 22.42
CA LEU A 193 35.80 10.84 22.41
C LEU A 193 35.31 11.08 20.98
N VAL A 194 34.01 10.87 20.79
CA VAL A 194 33.34 11.12 19.50
C VAL A 194 33.33 12.63 19.24
N SER A 195 33.84 13.04 18.09
CA SER A 195 33.78 14.41 17.59
C SER A 195 32.40 14.74 17.02
N HIS A 196 31.97 13.93 16.06
CA HIS A 196 30.66 14.02 15.41
C HIS A 196 30.34 12.72 14.67
N THR A 197 29.17 12.68 14.06
CA THR A 197 28.76 11.56 13.17
C THR A 197 28.51 12.07 11.75
N ILE A 198 28.58 11.19 10.80
CA ILE A 198 28.13 11.40 9.42
C ILE A 198 27.21 10.24 9.05
N PRO A 199 25.90 10.49 8.78
CA PRO A 199 25.21 11.79 8.84
C PRO A 199 25.21 12.42 10.25
N ARG A 200 24.87 13.71 10.36
CA ARG A 200 24.96 14.46 11.61
C ARG A 200 23.83 14.14 12.57
N ALA A 201 24.04 14.38 13.84
CA ALA A 201 22.99 14.34 14.87
C ALA A 201 21.78 15.20 14.45
N GLY A 202 20.56 14.67 14.67
CA GLY A 202 19.30 15.28 14.27
C GLY A 202 18.87 15.00 12.82
N GLU A 203 19.73 14.42 11.99
CA GLU A 203 19.34 14.00 10.65
C GLU A 203 18.48 12.71 10.73
N LEU A 204 17.49 12.65 9.85
CA LEU A 204 16.59 11.50 9.70
C LEU A 204 17.13 10.59 8.60
N VAL A 205 17.41 9.35 8.94
CA VAL A 205 17.99 8.36 8.03
C VAL A 205 17.23 7.03 8.09
N THR A 206 17.39 6.21 7.07
CA THR A 206 16.88 4.83 7.06
C THR A 206 17.79 3.92 7.86
N ILE A 207 17.27 2.77 8.30
CA ILE A 207 18.02 1.84 9.16
C ILE A 207 19.22 1.20 8.46
N ASP A 208 19.22 1.13 7.14
CA ASP A 208 20.31 0.61 6.31
C ASP A 208 21.48 1.59 6.10
N GLN A 209 21.33 2.84 6.60
CA GLN A 209 22.40 3.84 6.55
C GLN A 209 23.51 3.48 7.53
N ILE A 210 24.73 3.34 7.03
CA ILE A 210 25.93 3.19 7.87
C ILE A 210 26.28 4.55 8.49
N ILE A 211 26.47 4.55 9.81
CA ILE A 211 26.84 5.76 10.57
C ILE A 211 28.34 5.80 10.75
N GLN A 212 28.99 6.80 10.15
CA GLN A 212 30.40 7.08 10.41
C GLN A 212 30.54 7.83 11.73
N VAL A 213 31.24 7.26 12.68
CA VAL A 213 31.54 7.84 13.99
C VAL A 213 32.95 8.39 13.97
N ILE A 214 33.06 9.71 13.96
CA ILE A 214 34.36 10.39 13.91
C ILE A 214 34.89 10.53 15.33
N VAL A 215 36.03 9.89 15.59
CA VAL A 215 36.67 9.85 16.91
C VAL A 215 37.89 10.75 16.92
N SER A 216 37.98 11.59 17.94
CA SER A 216 39.14 12.49 18.12
C SER A 216 40.40 11.71 18.50
N ILE A 217 41.48 11.94 17.77
CA ILE A 217 42.84 11.55 18.13
C ILE A 217 43.65 12.73 18.71
N GLY A 218 42.98 13.84 19.08
CA GLY A 218 43.57 15.02 19.72
C GLY A 218 44.11 16.03 18.71
N LEU A 219 44.98 16.87 19.22
CA LEU A 219 45.63 17.91 18.43
C LEU A 219 46.57 17.36 17.36
N LYS A 220 46.53 17.94 16.17
CA LYS A 220 47.58 17.73 15.20
C LYS A 220 48.81 18.53 15.60
N VAL A 221 49.88 17.89 16.02
CA VAL A 221 51.13 18.56 16.36
C VAL A 221 52.09 18.38 15.18
N GLU A 222 52.57 19.50 14.62
CA GLU A 222 53.64 19.49 13.63
C GLU A 222 54.98 19.53 14.29
N VAL A 223 55.84 18.54 13.94
CA VAL A 223 57.20 18.50 14.45
C VAL A 223 58.05 19.51 13.67
N PRO A 224 58.62 20.52 14.37
CA PRO A 224 59.45 21.49 13.70
C PRO A 224 60.78 20.86 13.22
N ASN A 225 61.42 21.54 12.25
CA ASN A 225 62.73 21.10 11.81
C ASN A 225 63.79 21.41 12.89
N LEU A 226 64.35 20.36 13.47
CA LEU A 226 65.33 20.42 14.57
C LEU A 226 66.76 20.19 14.12
N ILE A 227 67.00 19.93 12.82
CA ILE A 227 68.34 19.67 12.29
C ILE A 227 69.26 20.88 12.56
N GLY A 228 70.42 20.58 13.16
CA GLY A 228 71.42 21.60 13.52
C GLY A 228 71.30 22.16 14.95
N PHE A 229 70.17 21.93 15.65
CA PHE A 229 70.05 22.30 17.07
C PHE A 229 70.84 21.34 17.96
N THR A 230 71.25 21.76 19.15
CA THR A 230 71.76 20.85 20.17
C THR A 230 70.62 19.98 20.72
N TYR A 231 70.94 18.86 21.33
CA TYR A 231 69.93 18.01 21.96
C TYR A 231 69.07 18.76 22.97
N GLN A 232 69.69 19.64 23.78
CA GLN A 232 68.97 20.39 24.79
C GLN A 232 67.98 21.41 24.17
N GLU A 233 68.40 22.12 23.14
CA GLU A 233 67.55 23.08 22.42
C GLU A 233 66.40 22.34 21.75
N ALA A 234 66.66 21.25 21.03
CA ALA A 234 65.65 20.42 20.37
C ALA A 234 64.63 19.82 21.38
N SER A 235 65.13 19.35 22.52
CA SER A 235 64.31 18.82 23.61
C SER A 235 63.37 19.85 24.19
N ASN A 236 63.86 21.10 24.42
CA ASN A 236 63.04 22.19 24.92
C ASN A 236 61.92 22.56 23.91
N ILE A 237 62.26 22.70 22.64
CA ILE A 237 61.31 22.98 21.58
C ILE A 237 60.22 21.89 21.50
N LEU A 238 60.58 20.63 21.57
CA LEU A 238 59.62 19.54 21.55
C LEU A 238 58.72 19.52 22.79
N GLN A 239 59.28 19.76 23.98
CA GLN A 239 58.52 19.84 25.22
C GLN A 239 57.51 21.01 25.23
N GLU A 240 57.85 22.17 24.65
CA GLU A 240 56.94 23.33 24.53
C GLU A 240 55.69 23.01 23.71
N ILE A 241 55.82 22.10 22.75
CA ILE A 241 54.70 21.61 21.91
C ILE A 241 54.09 20.29 22.39
N GLY A 242 54.49 19.82 23.62
CA GLY A 242 53.91 18.63 24.25
C GLY A 242 54.48 17.31 23.76
N LEU A 243 55.61 17.33 23.02
CA LEU A 243 56.26 16.13 22.52
C LEU A 243 57.42 15.68 23.42
N LEU A 244 57.60 14.37 23.58
CA LEU A 244 58.73 13.79 24.31
C LEU A 244 59.82 13.40 23.31
N PRO A 245 61.01 13.98 23.42
CA PRO A 245 62.12 13.63 22.55
C PRO A 245 62.71 12.27 22.92
N SER A 246 63.06 11.50 21.91
CA SER A 246 63.91 10.30 22.06
C SER A 246 65.13 10.47 21.15
N ALA A 247 66.34 10.37 21.72
CA ALA A 247 67.54 10.48 20.95
C ALA A 247 68.27 9.12 20.83
N SER A 248 68.81 8.85 19.64
CA SER A 248 69.75 7.75 19.41
C SER A 248 71.09 8.33 19.02
N GLY A 249 72.16 7.96 19.72
CA GLY A 249 73.52 8.41 19.48
C GLY A 249 74.06 9.36 20.57
N ASP A 250 75.09 10.13 20.24
CA ASP A 250 75.74 11.06 21.17
C ASP A 250 74.93 12.35 21.35
N THR A 251 74.43 12.56 22.55
CA THR A 251 73.65 13.74 22.92
C THR A 251 74.48 15.03 23.12
N GLY A 252 75.81 14.91 23.06
CA GLY A 252 76.71 16.10 23.10
C GLY A 252 76.89 16.81 21.77
N GLY A 253 76.35 16.21 20.68
CA GLY A 253 76.42 16.77 19.35
C GLY A 253 75.20 17.60 18.95
N ARG A 254 75.06 17.83 17.64
CA ARG A 254 73.89 18.47 17.03
C ARG A 254 73.02 17.42 16.33
N VAL A 255 71.74 17.68 16.28
CA VAL A 255 70.79 16.87 15.57
C VAL A 255 71.18 16.82 14.09
N SER A 256 71.49 15.63 13.59
CA SER A 256 71.82 15.41 12.18
C SER A 256 70.62 14.83 11.38
N GLU A 257 69.75 14.14 12.06
CA GLU A 257 68.52 13.55 11.46
C GLU A 257 67.35 13.60 12.47
N GLN A 258 66.15 13.68 11.97
CA GLN A 258 64.93 13.60 12.77
C GLN A 258 63.89 12.72 12.11
N SER A 259 63.08 12.04 12.92
CA SER A 259 61.88 11.30 12.51
C SER A 259 60.78 11.57 13.55
N PRO A 260 59.55 11.92 13.17
CA PRO A 260 59.13 12.21 11.79
C PRO A 260 59.75 13.49 11.22
N ARG A 261 59.64 13.64 9.89
CA ARG A 261 60.15 14.81 9.15
C ARG A 261 59.05 15.85 9.02
#